data_2deabc5ccec496a9e1d079f23dd189d6
#
_entry.id   2deabc5ccec496a9e1d079f23dd189d6
#
_cell.length_a   1.000
_cell.length_b   1.000
_cell.length_c   1.000
_cell.angle_alpha   90.00
_cell.angle_beta   90.00
_cell.angle_gamma   90.00
#
_symmetry.space_group_name_H-M   'P 1'
#
loop_
_entity.id
_entity.type
_entity.pdbx_description
1 polymer ?
#
loop_
_entity_poly.entity_id
_entity_poly.type
_entity_poly.pdbx_seq_one_letter_code
_entity_poly.pdbx_strand_id
1 'polypeptide(L)'
;MKHRLLLLILFVFATSVAGWAQKSTAPSYTVKGVLIDSLTQEGEPYATIKIAKKNAPDKAVKMAVTGANGKFQEKLNVAAGNYIITISSIGKAPIVKEFTLKPSVKEVDLGTMISSEANND
;
A
#
# COMPACT_ATOMS: atom_id res chain seq x y z
N MET A 1 48.52 -1.96 25.77
CA MET A 1 47.36 -1.33 26.36
C MET A 1 46.55 -0.50 25.34
N LYS A 2 47.21 0.24 24.49
CA LYS A 2 46.52 1.03 23.46
C LYS A 2 45.75 0.16 22.47
N HIS A 3 46.23 -1.03 22.18
CA HIS A 3 45.57 -1.95 21.24
C HIS A 3 44.23 -2.47 21.76
N ARG A 4 44.10 -2.65 23.07
CA ARG A 4 42.86 -3.13 23.66
C ARG A 4 41.73 -2.09 23.58
N LEU A 5 42.08 -0.82 23.73
CA LEU A 5 41.11 0.28 23.59
C LEU A 5 40.56 0.37 22.18
N LEU A 6 41.44 0.21 21.18
CA LEU A 6 41.03 0.22 19.79
C LEU A 6 40.05 -0.90 19.45
N LEU A 7 40.34 -2.11 19.97
CA LEU A 7 39.48 -3.27 19.76
C LEU A 7 38.10 -3.06 20.36
N LEU A 8 38.02 -2.44 21.55
CA LEU A 8 36.76 -2.16 22.21
C LEU A 8 35.91 -1.17 21.40
N ILE A 9 36.54 -0.14 20.86
CA ILE A 9 35.82 0.87 20.04
C ILE A 9 35.26 0.22 18.77
N LEU A 10 36.04 -0.64 18.13
CA LEU A 10 35.59 -1.36 16.94
C LEU A 10 34.38 -2.26 17.23
N PHE A 11 34.39 -2.91 18.37
CA PHE A 11 33.32 -3.80 18.77
C PHE A 11 32.00 -3.02 18.98
N VAL A 12 32.06 -1.87 19.65
CA VAL A 12 30.89 -1.03 19.88
C VAL A 12 30.33 -0.52 18.55
N PHE A 13 31.18 -0.17 17.61
CA PHE A 13 30.76 0.29 16.30
C PHE A 13 30.02 -0.80 15.53
N ALA A 14 30.50 -2.02 15.57
CA ALA A 14 29.84 -3.15 14.91
C ALA A 14 28.45 -3.41 15.49
N THR A 15 28.30 -3.28 16.80
CA THR A 15 27.01 -3.45 17.46
C THR A 15 26.01 -2.39 17.01
N SER A 16 26.46 -1.17 16.83
CA SER A 16 25.60 -0.08 16.35
C SER A 16 25.08 -0.35 14.94
N VAL A 17 25.91 -0.86 14.06
CA VAL A 17 25.50 -1.20 12.68
C VAL A 17 24.46 -2.31 12.69
N ALA A 18 24.63 -3.33 13.52
CA ALA A 18 23.67 -4.41 13.63
C ALA A 18 22.30 -3.91 14.12
N GLY A 19 22.30 -2.99 15.09
CA GLY A 19 21.06 -2.39 15.58
C GLY A 19 20.33 -1.59 14.51
N TRP A 20 21.08 -0.93 13.65
CA TRP A 20 20.49 -0.17 12.53
C TRP A 20 19.75 -1.08 11.57
N ALA A 21 20.34 -2.21 11.21
CA ALA A 21 19.74 -3.14 10.26
C ALA A 21 18.39 -3.66 10.75
N GLN A 22 18.21 -3.82 12.05
CA GLN A 22 16.98 -4.34 12.61
C GLN A 22 15.83 -3.35 12.62
N LYS A 23 16.11 -2.05 12.55
CA LYS A 23 15.07 -1.01 12.60
C LYS A 23 14.35 -0.78 11.28
N SER A 24 14.86 -1.34 10.20
CA SER A 24 14.32 -1.08 8.87
C SER A 24 13.23 -2.04 8.43
N THR A 25 12.80 -2.97 9.31
CA THR A 25 11.79 -3.97 8.95
C THR A 25 10.39 -3.49 9.31
N ALA A 26 9.78 -2.73 8.42
CA ALA A 26 8.36 -2.39 8.55
C ALA A 26 7.51 -3.58 8.11
N PRO A 27 6.30 -3.77 8.69
CA PRO A 27 5.39 -4.80 8.21
C PRO A 27 5.09 -4.61 6.73
N SER A 28 4.96 -5.71 6.01
CA SER A 28 4.67 -5.68 4.59
C SER A 28 3.34 -6.38 4.32
N TYR A 29 2.45 -5.67 3.65
CA TYR A 29 1.13 -6.18 3.27
C TYR A 29 0.96 -6.07 1.77
N THR A 30 0.15 -6.95 1.20
CA THR A 30 -0.22 -6.88 -0.21
C THR A 30 -1.72 -6.64 -0.31
N VAL A 31 -2.10 -5.62 -1.08
CA VAL A 31 -3.50 -5.30 -1.36
C VAL A 31 -3.72 -5.50 -2.85
N LYS A 32 -4.71 -6.30 -3.20
CA LYS A 32 -4.99 -6.60 -4.59
C LYS A 32 -6.48 -6.52 -4.90
N GLY A 33 -6.79 -6.37 -6.18
CA GLY A 33 -8.16 -6.32 -6.64
C GLY A 33 -8.24 -6.18 -8.14
N VAL A 34 -9.45 -6.13 -8.65
CA VAL A 34 -9.73 -5.99 -10.08
C VAL A 34 -10.80 -4.92 -10.25
N LEU A 35 -10.57 -4.00 -11.15
CA LEU A 35 -11.54 -2.97 -11.51
C LEU A 35 -12.12 -3.28 -12.88
N ILE A 36 -13.44 -3.42 -12.96
CA ILE A 36 -14.18 -3.75 -14.19
C ILE A 36 -15.07 -2.58 -14.55
N ASP A 37 -15.06 -2.20 -15.82
CA ASP A 37 -15.96 -1.17 -16.35
C ASP A 37 -17.38 -1.75 -16.46
N SER A 38 -18.37 -1.06 -15.88
CA SER A 38 -19.75 -1.53 -15.88
C SER A 38 -20.36 -1.64 -17.26
N LEU A 39 -19.92 -0.81 -18.22
CA LEU A 39 -20.48 -0.79 -19.57
C LEU A 39 -19.85 -1.89 -20.46
N THR A 40 -18.54 -1.99 -20.46
CA THR A 40 -17.84 -2.91 -21.35
C THR A 40 -17.66 -4.29 -20.75
N GLN A 41 -17.79 -4.42 -19.43
CA GLN A 41 -17.50 -5.64 -18.66
C GLN A 41 -16.05 -6.09 -18.77
N GLU A 42 -15.18 -5.17 -19.18
CA GLU A 42 -13.73 -5.42 -19.30
C GLU A 42 -12.98 -4.66 -18.22
N GLY A 43 -11.73 -5.03 -18.00
CA GLY A 43 -10.88 -4.36 -17.02
C GLY A 43 -10.71 -2.89 -17.34
N GLU A 44 -10.85 -2.05 -16.32
CA GLU A 44 -10.65 -0.61 -16.45
C GLU A 44 -9.16 -0.28 -16.35
N PRO A 45 -8.50 0.10 -17.47
CA PRO A 45 -7.06 0.32 -17.45
C PRO A 45 -6.70 1.68 -16.87
N TYR A 46 -5.57 1.70 -16.20
CA TYR A 46 -4.89 2.92 -15.77
C TYR A 46 -5.74 3.84 -14.90
N ALA A 47 -6.63 3.28 -14.10
CA ALA A 47 -7.34 4.03 -13.07
C ALA A 47 -6.40 4.38 -11.94
N THR A 48 -6.54 5.56 -11.37
CA THR A 48 -5.69 6.02 -10.27
C THR A 48 -6.13 5.38 -8.97
N ILE A 49 -5.18 4.84 -8.23
CA ILE A 49 -5.41 4.22 -6.93
C ILE A 49 -4.71 5.05 -5.87
N LYS A 50 -5.45 5.43 -4.83
CA LYS A 50 -4.91 6.14 -3.67
C LYS A 50 -5.26 5.36 -2.42
N ILE A 51 -4.25 5.03 -1.62
CA ILE A 51 -4.45 4.35 -0.34
C ILE A 51 -3.99 5.28 0.76
N ALA A 52 -4.81 5.45 1.79
CA ALA A 52 -4.51 6.32 2.92
C ALA A 52 -5.05 5.70 4.20
N LYS A 53 -4.58 6.20 5.34
CA LYS A 53 -5.18 5.82 6.62
C LYS A 53 -6.59 6.40 6.70
N LYS A 54 -7.50 5.65 7.31
CA LYS A 54 -8.88 6.09 7.44
C LYS A 54 -8.98 7.43 8.19
N ASN A 55 -8.13 7.65 9.17
CA ASN A 55 -8.13 8.88 9.95
C ASN A 55 -7.31 10.02 9.32
N ALA A 56 -6.70 9.79 8.17
CA ALA A 56 -5.93 10.79 7.45
C ALA A 56 -6.11 10.59 5.94
N PRO A 57 -7.35 10.72 5.42
CA PRO A 57 -7.64 10.37 4.02
C PRO A 57 -6.95 11.27 3.00
N ASP A 58 -6.50 12.45 3.41
CA ASP A 58 -5.81 13.37 2.51
C ASP A 58 -4.33 13.05 2.35
N LYS A 59 -3.81 12.11 3.13
CA LYS A 59 -2.39 11.76 3.09
C LYS A 59 -2.21 10.36 2.53
N ALA A 60 -1.91 10.28 1.24
CA ALA A 60 -1.70 8.99 0.60
C ALA A 60 -0.47 8.30 1.17
N VAL A 61 -0.63 7.03 1.55
CA VAL A 61 0.51 6.18 1.90
C VAL A 61 0.99 5.41 0.68
N LYS A 62 0.15 5.32 -0.36
CA LYS A 62 0.49 4.67 -1.62
C LYS A 62 -0.35 5.26 -2.74
N MET A 63 0.30 5.52 -3.88
CA MET A 63 -0.36 5.90 -5.12
C MET A 63 0.05 4.92 -6.20
N ALA A 64 -0.90 4.50 -7.01
CA ALA A 64 -0.66 3.52 -8.06
C ALA A 64 -1.70 3.66 -9.17
N VAL A 65 -1.62 2.80 -10.17
CA VAL A 65 -2.62 2.72 -11.23
C VAL A 65 -2.95 1.25 -11.51
N THR A 66 -4.16 0.99 -12.02
CA THR A 66 -4.51 -0.35 -12.49
C THR A 66 -3.73 -0.67 -13.75
N GLY A 67 -3.48 -1.95 -13.98
CA GLY A 67 -2.88 -2.40 -15.21
C GLY A 67 -3.85 -2.33 -16.39
N ALA A 68 -3.39 -2.73 -17.56
CA ALA A 68 -4.20 -2.71 -18.78
C ALA A 68 -5.46 -3.57 -18.67
N ASN A 69 -5.45 -4.58 -17.81
CA ASN A 69 -6.58 -5.48 -17.59
C ASN A 69 -7.41 -5.12 -16.36
N GLY A 70 -7.18 -3.95 -15.76
CA GLY A 70 -7.89 -3.50 -14.58
C GLY A 70 -7.42 -4.11 -13.26
N LYS A 71 -6.46 -4.99 -13.30
CA LYS A 71 -5.93 -5.63 -12.10
C LYS A 71 -4.91 -4.74 -11.41
N PHE A 72 -4.85 -4.84 -10.09
CA PHE A 72 -3.80 -4.18 -9.32
C PHE A 72 -3.37 -5.07 -8.16
N GLN A 73 -2.11 -4.94 -7.81
CA GLN A 73 -1.52 -5.63 -6.66
C GLN A 73 -0.42 -4.73 -6.13
N GLU A 74 -0.64 -4.17 -4.94
CA GLU A 74 0.26 -3.17 -4.39
C GLU A 74 0.80 -3.63 -3.04
N LYS A 75 2.07 -3.37 -2.84
CA LYS A 75 2.77 -3.71 -1.60
C LYS A 75 2.80 -2.48 -0.70
N LEU A 76 2.39 -2.67 0.55
CA LEU A 76 2.35 -1.60 1.54
C LEU A 76 3.29 -1.93 2.69
N ASN A 77 4.19 -1.01 3.00
CA ASN A 77 5.09 -1.12 4.15
C ASN A 77 4.63 -0.14 5.21
N VAL A 78 3.51 -0.48 5.86
CA VAL A 78 2.84 0.40 6.81
C VAL A 78 2.39 -0.41 8.02
N ALA A 79 2.02 0.28 9.09
CA ALA A 79 1.51 -0.35 10.30
C ALA A 79 0.12 -0.94 10.07
N ALA A 80 -0.23 -1.94 10.87
CA ALA A 80 -1.59 -2.47 10.88
C ALA A 80 -2.58 -1.38 11.28
N GLY A 81 -3.81 -1.47 10.81
CA GLY A 81 -4.83 -0.49 11.12
C GLY A 81 -5.88 -0.39 10.03
N ASN A 82 -6.73 0.62 10.14
CA ASN A 82 -7.80 0.85 9.19
C ASN A 82 -7.36 1.80 8.10
N TYR A 83 -7.63 1.42 6.87
CA TYR A 83 -7.22 2.14 5.67
C TYR A 83 -8.40 2.34 4.74
N ILE A 84 -8.23 3.23 3.79
CA ILE A 84 -9.23 3.55 2.79
C ILE A 84 -8.55 3.58 1.43
N ILE A 85 -9.17 2.95 0.44
CA ILE A 85 -8.71 2.99 -0.94
C ILE A 85 -9.71 3.78 -1.77
N THR A 86 -9.19 4.70 -2.58
CA THR A 86 -10.00 5.49 -3.51
C THR A 86 -9.49 5.21 -4.92
N ILE A 87 -10.40 4.80 -5.79
CA ILE A 87 -10.08 4.50 -7.18
C ILE A 87 -10.80 5.48 -8.06
N SER A 88 -10.05 6.22 -8.87
CA SER A 88 -10.58 7.27 -9.73
C SER A 88 -10.20 7.01 -11.18
N SER A 89 -11.17 7.16 -12.08
CA SER A 89 -10.96 7.03 -13.50
C SER A 89 -11.71 8.16 -14.21
N ILE A 90 -11.17 8.62 -15.33
CA ILE A 90 -11.77 9.75 -16.07
C ILE A 90 -13.18 9.38 -16.53
N GLY A 91 -14.13 10.23 -16.20
CA GLY A 91 -15.54 10.02 -16.56
C GLY A 91 -16.28 9.00 -15.73
N LYS A 92 -15.65 8.49 -14.67
CA LYS A 92 -16.25 7.49 -13.79
C LYS A 92 -16.44 8.06 -12.38
N ALA A 93 -17.43 7.54 -11.68
CA ALA A 93 -17.62 7.88 -10.28
C ALA A 93 -16.48 7.26 -9.46
N PRO A 94 -15.90 7.98 -8.50
CA PRO A 94 -14.85 7.42 -7.68
C PRO A 94 -15.38 6.29 -6.79
N ILE A 95 -14.56 5.27 -6.61
CA ILE A 95 -14.86 4.15 -5.72
C ILE A 95 -14.08 4.35 -4.43
N VAL A 96 -14.76 4.29 -3.30
CA VAL A 96 -14.15 4.43 -1.99
C VAL A 96 -14.48 3.17 -1.19
N LYS A 97 -13.46 2.50 -0.69
CA LYS A 97 -13.64 1.26 0.08
C LYS A 97 -12.71 1.26 1.29
N GLU A 98 -13.25 0.86 2.42
CA GLU A 98 -12.46 0.72 3.64
C GLU A 98 -11.94 -0.72 3.75
N PHE A 99 -10.75 -0.87 4.32
CA PHE A 99 -10.20 -2.18 4.61
C PHE A 99 -9.28 -2.11 5.82
N THR A 100 -9.02 -3.25 6.44
CA THR A 100 -8.20 -3.33 7.63
C THR A 100 -6.98 -4.20 7.38
N LEU A 101 -5.81 -3.71 7.79
CA LEU A 101 -4.57 -4.47 7.77
C LEU A 101 -4.32 -5.05 9.16
N LYS A 102 -4.24 -6.37 9.24
CA LYS A 102 -4.02 -7.10 10.48
C LYS A 102 -2.68 -7.82 10.43
N PRO A 103 -1.92 -7.88 11.54
CA PRO A 103 -0.61 -8.56 11.53
C PRO A 103 -0.68 -10.02 11.11
N SER A 104 -1.81 -10.68 11.35
CA SER A 104 -1.99 -12.09 11.00
C SER A 104 -2.37 -12.33 9.55
N VAL A 105 -2.75 -11.29 8.81
CA VAL A 105 -3.22 -11.40 7.42
C VAL A 105 -2.38 -10.48 6.55
N LYS A 106 -1.43 -11.06 5.82
CA LYS A 106 -0.48 -10.30 5.01
C LYS A 106 -1.01 -9.91 3.64
N GLU A 107 -2.10 -10.52 3.20
CA GLU A 107 -2.68 -10.24 1.89
C GLU A 107 -4.16 -9.90 2.04
N VAL A 108 -4.57 -8.80 1.42
CA VAL A 108 -5.97 -8.35 1.42
C VAL A 108 -6.43 -8.34 -0.03
N ASP A 109 -7.44 -9.15 -0.33
CA ASP A 109 -8.06 -9.21 -1.65
C ASP A 109 -9.37 -8.43 -1.59
N LEU A 110 -9.40 -7.29 -2.27
CA LEU A 110 -10.60 -6.43 -2.31
C LEU A 110 -11.63 -6.95 -3.30
N GLY A 111 -11.29 -7.98 -4.07
CA GLY A 111 -12.21 -8.58 -5.02
C GLY A 111 -12.41 -7.74 -6.26
N THR A 112 -13.54 -7.95 -6.90
CA THR A 112 -13.92 -7.23 -8.11
C THR A 112 -14.71 -5.98 -7.73
N MET A 113 -14.27 -4.82 -8.24
CA MET A 113 -14.96 -3.55 -8.07
C MET A 113 -15.44 -3.08 -9.43
N ILE A 114 -16.61 -2.46 -9.45
CA ILE A 114 -17.24 -2.05 -10.70
C ILE A 114 -17.17 -0.53 -10.81
N SER A 115 -16.54 -0.04 -11.88
CA SER A 115 -16.53 1.39 -12.17
C SER A 115 -17.75 1.75 -12.99
N SER A 116 -18.49 2.77 -12.53
CA SER A 116 -19.68 3.25 -13.20
C SER A 116 -19.46 4.66 -13.69
N GLU A 117 -20.21 5.05 -14.74
CA GLU A 117 -20.13 6.41 -15.23
C GLU A 117 -20.52 7.41 -14.14
N ALA A 118 -19.84 8.55 -14.13
CA ALA A 118 -20.19 9.61 -13.21
C ALA A 118 -21.61 10.08 -13.50
N ASN A 119 -22.43 10.17 -12.45
CA ASN A 119 -23.80 10.64 -12.58
C ASN A 119 -23.81 12.14 -12.37
N ASN A 120 -24.23 12.89 -13.42
CA ASN A 120 -24.23 14.33 -13.39
C ASN A 120 -25.62 14.92 -13.13
N ASP A 121 -26.56 14.10 -12.76
CA ASP A 121 -27.94 14.55 -12.50
C ASP A 121 -28.09 15.35 -11.23
#